data_f79c637127c343daf62bd4a8d6db7b10
#
_entry.id   f79c637127c343daf62bd4a8d6db7b10
#
_cell.length_a   1.000
_cell.length_b   1.000
_cell.length_c   1.000
_cell.angle_alpha   90.00
_cell.angle_beta   90.00
_cell.angle_gamma   90.00
#
_symmetry.space_group_name_H-M   'P 1'
#
loop_
_entity.id
_entity.type
_entity.pdbx_description
1 polymer ?
#
loop_
_entity_poly.entity_id
_entity_poly.type
_entity_poly.pdbx_seq_one_letter_code
_entity_poly.pdbx_strand_id
1 'polypeptide(L)'
;SCACLVGSEMCIRDSEKTAPNDANGVLSRCEERKGTVIPMTTKKTTKRRWTSLIAACLAVMLLGGGLFYQRANAVASVVSLDVNPSIELKVNRSEKVLVCTPLNEDAKAILADMGNGADLKGAKLDVAVNAIVGSLVRNGYLDSISSAIMISVEDKDAARAEKLQRELTSTVDGVLQTSEAKAAVLTQTLTQDAGREQQARENNISTGKAALVNHVLALNSALKFDALAKLSVEELKDLAEAGAPAMPIGKAAAAYAAEQYA
;
A
#
# COMPACT_ATOMS: atom_id res chain seq x y z
N SER A 1 36.04 -25.60 9.36
CA SER A 1 37.45 -25.91 9.08
C SER A 1 38.03 -24.94 8.09
N CYS A 2 39.15 -24.28 8.59
CA CYS A 2 40.26 -23.67 7.86
C CYS A 2 39.96 -22.58 6.82
N ALA A 3 40.17 -21.42 7.15
CA ALA A 3 41.27 -20.44 7.15
C ALA A 3 42.47 -20.77 6.23
N CYS A 4 42.76 -19.86 5.31
CA CYS A 4 44.13 -19.58 4.86
C CYS A 4 44.22 -18.13 4.38
N LEU A 5 44.87 -17.34 5.17
CA LEU A 5 45.60 -16.14 4.84
C LEU A 5 46.88 -16.53 4.10
N VAL A 6 47.23 -15.82 3.03
CA VAL A 6 48.63 -15.73 2.57
C VAL A 6 48.85 -14.29 2.12
N GLY A 7 49.66 -13.61 2.92
CA GLY A 7 50.35 -12.39 2.53
C GLY A 7 51.56 -12.72 1.66
N SER A 8 51.87 -11.87 0.71
CA SER A 8 53.17 -11.89 0.02
C SER A 8 53.94 -10.64 0.32
N GLU A 9 55.04 -10.83 1.00
CA GLU A 9 56.03 -9.84 1.34
C GLU A 9 56.85 -9.41 0.14
N MET A 10 57.15 -8.14 0.11
CA MET A 10 57.96 -7.48 -0.90
C MET A 10 59.44 -7.63 -0.52
N CYS A 11 60.22 -8.41 -1.31
CA CYS A 11 61.66 -8.49 -1.15
C CYS A 11 62.34 -7.28 -1.78
N ILE A 12 62.95 -6.47 -0.94
CA ILE A 12 63.95 -5.47 -1.31
C ILE A 12 65.27 -6.22 -1.51
N ARG A 13 65.89 -6.03 -2.65
CA ARG A 13 67.24 -6.56 -2.90
C ARG A 13 68.17 -5.41 -3.13
N ASP A 14 68.90 -5.07 -2.11
CA ASP A 14 70.14 -4.26 -2.20
C ASP A 14 71.22 -5.02 -2.93
N SER A 15 71.91 -4.36 -3.78
CA SER A 15 73.22 -4.80 -4.25
C SER A 15 74.13 -3.61 -4.43
N GLU A 16 74.93 -3.41 -3.42
CA GLU A 16 76.18 -2.64 -3.48
C GLU A 16 77.22 -3.35 -4.38
N LYS A 17 77.92 -2.60 -5.21
CA LYS A 17 79.38 -2.76 -5.37
C LYS A 17 79.99 -1.69 -6.26
N THR A 18 80.75 -0.80 -5.64
CA THR A 18 82.21 -0.58 -5.84
C THR A 18 82.66 0.14 -7.11
N ALA A 19 83.21 1.35 -6.86
CA ALA A 19 84.09 2.09 -7.78
C ALA A 19 85.44 1.44 -8.02
N PRO A 20 86.23 1.85 -9.02
CA PRO A 20 87.31 2.74 -8.70
C PRO A 20 87.62 3.86 -9.74
N ASN A 21 88.37 4.81 -9.22
CA ASN A 21 88.96 5.99 -9.86
C ASN A 21 89.67 5.69 -11.17
N ASP A 22 89.63 6.72 -12.03
CA ASP A 22 90.89 7.29 -12.57
C ASP A 22 90.68 8.70 -13.11
N ALA A 23 91.65 9.53 -12.78
CA ALA A 23 91.75 10.92 -13.14
C ALA A 23 92.32 11.12 -14.55
N ASN A 24 91.92 12.10 -15.27
CA ASN A 24 92.72 13.15 -15.89
C ASN A 24 92.06 13.77 -17.10
N GLY A 25 91.96 15.06 -17.05
CA GLY A 25 92.40 15.86 -18.13
C GLY A 25 91.33 16.41 -19.07
N VAL A 26 91.43 17.69 -19.05
CA VAL A 26 91.24 18.67 -20.19
C VAL A 26 89.96 19.50 -20.10
N LEU A 27 90.23 20.73 -19.65
CA LEU A 27 89.43 21.93 -19.90
C LEU A 27 89.10 22.10 -21.37
N SER A 28 87.87 22.35 -21.74
CA SER A 28 87.54 23.28 -22.76
C SER A 28 86.04 23.67 -22.78
N ARG A 29 85.89 24.95 -22.69
CA ARG A 29 84.87 25.76 -23.30
C ARG A 29 83.41 25.61 -22.86
N CYS A 30 83.05 26.55 -22.01
CA CYS A 30 81.65 26.97 -21.84
C CYS A 30 81.08 27.45 -23.18
N GLU A 31 80.08 26.76 -23.61
CA GLU A 31 79.17 27.28 -24.63
C GLU A 31 77.76 27.35 -24.00
N GLU A 32 77.36 28.57 -23.78
CA GLU A 32 76.13 28.99 -23.22
C GLU A 32 74.98 28.59 -24.17
N ARG A 33 74.37 27.42 -24.02
CA ARG A 33 73.08 27.11 -24.66
C ARG A 33 72.00 27.64 -23.83
N LYS A 34 71.36 28.72 -24.33
CA LYS A 34 70.05 29.13 -23.84
C LYS A 34 69.08 27.96 -23.87
N GLY A 35 68.79 27.38 -22.71
CA GLY A 35 67.78 26.38 -22.56
C GLY A 35 66.41 27.01 -22.85
N THR A 36 65.81 26.61 -23.94
CA THR A 36 64.40 26.89 -24.19
C THR A 36 63.59 26.21 -23.12
N VAL A 37 63.04 26.99 -22.21
CA VAL A 37 62.10 26.50 -21.20
C VAL A 37 60.80 26.12 -21.94
N ILE A 38 60.60 24.81 -22.13
CA ILE A 38 59.33 24.30 -22.62
C ILE A 38 58.35 24.42 -21.46
N PRO A 39 57.30 25.24 -21.56
CA PRO A 39 56.29 25.26 -20.49
C PRO A 39 55.58 23.90 -20.48
N MET A 40 55.76 23.13 -19.42
CA MET A 40 54.92 21.96 -19.18
C MET A 40 53.49 22.47 -18.97
N THR A 41 52.71 22.43 -20.02
CA THR A 41 51.25 22.54 -19.90
C THR A 41 50.76 21.32 -19.16
N THR A 42 50.55 21.46 -17.86
CA THR A 42 49.80 20.48 -17.07
C THR A 42 48.42 20.37 -17.67
N LYS A 43 48.18 19.32 -18.43
CA LYS A 43 46.84 18.93 -18.84
C LYS A 43 46.01 18.78 -17.55
N LYS A 44 45.18 19.74 -17.24
CA LYS A 44 44.17 19.65 -16.21
C LYS A 44 43.32 18.44 -16.55
N THR A 45 43.55 17.37 -15.80
CA THR A 45 42.89 16.09 -16.00
C THR A 45 41.38 16.23 -15.83
N THR A 46 40.65 15.68 -16.77
CA THR A 46 39.20 15.62 -16.91
C THR A 46 38.47 14.89 -15.76
N LYS A 47 39.10 14.70 -14.63
CA LYS A 47 38.50 14.06 -13.42
C LYS A 47 37.27 14.81 -12.90
N ARG A 48 37.20 16.13 -13.07
CA ARG A 48 36.10 16.97 -12.62
C ARG A 48 34.80 16.75 -13.41
N ARG A 49 34.90 16.30 -14.66
CA ARG A 49 33.70 16.01 -15.48
C ARG A 49 33.07 14.65 -15.13
N TRP A 50 33.86 13.68 -14.71
CA TRP A 50 33.38 12.38 -14.29
C TRP A 50 32.70 12.43 -12.93
N THR A 51 33.20 13.23 -11.99
CA THR A 51 32.55 13.42 -10.68
C THR A 51 31.21 14.12 -10.81
N SER A 52 31.05 15.08 -11.72
CA SER A 52 29.77 15.74 -11.98
C SER A 52 28.75 14.81 -12.67
N LEU A 53 29.19 13.90 -13.54
CA LEU A 53 28.33 12.88 -14.15
C LEU A 53 27.83 11.87 -13.10
N ILE A 54 28.71 11.40 -12.21
CA ILE A 54 28.32 10.50 -11.13
C ILE A 54 27.32 11.19 -10.17
N ALA A 55 27.58 12.44 -9.80
CA ALA A 55 26.67 13.23 -8.96
C ALA A 55 25.30 13.43 -9.62
N ALA A 56 25.27 13.71 -10.94
CA ALA A 56 24.03 13.84 -11.69
C ALA A 56 23.25 12.51 -11.75
N CYS A 57 23.92 11.39 -11.99
CA CYS A 57 23.31 10.06 -11.98
C CYS A 57 22.72 9.71 -10.60
N LEU A 58 23.45 10.00 -9.51
CA LEU A 58 22.96 9.81 -8.15
C LEU A 58 21.77 10.70 -7.84
N ALA A 59 21.79 11.97 -8.27
CA ALA A 59 20.65 12.87 -8.10
C ALA A 59 19.42 12.39 -8.87
N VAL A 60 19.56 11.90 -10.10
CA VAL A 60 18.47 11.31 -10.88
C VAL A 60 17.94 10.03 -10.24
N MET A 61 18.81 9.17 -9.70
CA MET A 61 18.39 7.96 -8.98
C MET A 61 17.64 8.30 -7.68
N LEU A 62 18.10 9.29 -6.93
CA LEU A 62 17.46 9.70 -5.67
C LEU A 62 16.10 10.39 -5.94
N LEU A 63 16.04 11.30 -6.91
CA LEU A 63 14.81 11.99 -7.28
C LEU A 63 13.83 11.04 -7.97
N GLY A 64 14.29 10.27 -8.95
CA GLY A 64 13.48 9.29 -9.67
C GLY A 64 13.01 8.15 -8.77
N GLY A 65 13.90 7.61 -7.93
CA GLY A 65 13.58 6.58 -6.96
C GLY A 65 12.60 7.05 -5.89
N GLY A 66 12.76 8.28 -5.38
CA GLY A 66 11.85 8.88 -4.41
C GLY A 66 10.43 9.09 -4.96
N LEU A 67 10.32 9.63 -6.18
CA LEU A 67 9.02 9.81 -6.86
C LEU A 67 8.37 8.47 -7.21
N PHE A 68 9.15 7.48 -7.64
CA PHE A 68 8.67 6.14 -7.92
C PHE A 68 8.16 5.45 -6.64
N TYR A 69 8.90 5.57 -5.53
CA TYR A 69 8.50 5.03 -4.22
C TYR A 69 7.21 5.66 -3.71
N GLN A 70 7.07 6.98 -3.79
CA GLN A 70 5.83 7.67 -3.43
C GLN A 70 4.65 7.19 -4.28
N ARG A 71 4.85 7.05 -5.59
CA ARG A 71 3.78 6.61 -6.51
C ARG A 71 3.41 5.14 -6.31
N ALA A 72 4.38 4.29 -5.97
CA ALA A 72 4.16 2.87 -5.65
C ALA A 72 3.39 2.67 -4.35
N ASN A 73 3.53 3.59 -3.37
CA ASN A 73 2.86 3.54 -2.07
C ASN A 73 1.64 4.50 -1.98
N ALA A 74 1.23 5.13 -3.08
CA ALA A 74 0.01 5.91 -3.09
C ALA A 74 -1.22 5.01 -3.05
N VAL A 75 -2.25 5.41 -2.29
CA VAL A 75 -3.56 4.73 -2.29
C VAL A 75 -4.13 4.78 -3.70
N ALA A 76 -4.46 3.62 -4.23
CA ALA A 76 -5.08 3.46 -5.53
C ALA A 76 -6.56 3.08 -5.40
N SER A 77 -6.86 2.12 -4.52
CA SER A 77 -8.21 1.64 -4.26
C SER A 77 -8.50 1.61 -2.76
N VAL A 78 -9.76 1.77 -2.42
CA VAL A 78 -10.30 1.55 -1.07
C VAL A 78 -11.27 0.38 -1.16
N VAL A 79 -11.07 -0.60 -0.31
CA VAL A 79 -11.93 -1.79 -0.20
C VAL A 79 -12.56 -1.78 1.16
N SER A 80 -13.88 -1.87 1.25
CA SER A 80 -14.57 -2.10 2.50
C SER A 80 -15.23 -3.49 2.54
N LEU A 81 -15.15 -4.08 3.70
CA LEU A 81 -15.83 -5.32 4.08
C LEU A 81 -16.82 -4.98 5.18
N ASP A 82 -18.08 -4.96 4.83
CA ASP A 82 -19.16 -4.59 5.73
C ASP A 82 -20.05 -5.81 6.02
N VAL A 83 -20.00 -6.21 7.27
CA VAL A 83 -20.89 -7.24 7.85
C VAL A 83 -21.68 -6.58 8.97
N ASN A 84 -21.14 -6.23 9.98
CA ASN A 84 -21.25 -5.74 11.31
C ASN A 84 -20.46 -6.70 12.19
N PRO A 85 -19.14 -6.65 12.01
CA PRO A 85 -18.20 -5.50 11.89
C PRO A 85 -18.00 -4.90 10.49
N SER A 86 -17.40 -3.68 10.44
CA SER A 86 -17.01 -2.99 9.22
C SER A 86 -15.52 -2.66 9.22
N ILE A 87 -14.81 -3.06 8.17
CA ILE A 87 -13.36 -2.91 8.02
C ILE A 87 -13.03 -2.25 6.69
N GLU A 88 -12.16 -1.25 6.69
CA GLU A 88 -11.66 -0.58 5.50
C GLU A 88 -10.20 -0.90 5.24
N LEU A 89 -9.88 -1.26 4.00
CA LEU A 89 -8.53 -1.53 3.50
C LEU A 89 -8.16 -0.52 2.42
N LYS A 90 -7.08 0.24 2.62
CA LYS A 90 -6.48 1.09 1.59
C LYS A 90 -5.34 0.35 0.94
N VAL A 91 -5.37 0.23 -0.38
CA VAL A 91 -4.39 -0.54 -1.14
C VAL A 91 -3.72 0.31 -2.22
N ASN A 92 -2.50 -0.07 -2.56
CA ASN A 92 -1.77 0.55 -3.66
C ASN A 92 -2.08 -0.13 -5.01
N ARG A 93 -1.46 0.38 -6.09
CA ARG A 93 -1.63 -0.19 -7.44
C ARG A 93 -1.13 -1.63 -7.60
N SER A 94 -0.28 -2.10 -6.69
CA SER A 94 0.22 -3.48 -6.67
C SER A 94 -0.63 -4.38 -5.76
N GLU A 95 -1.83 -3.93 -5.39
CA GLU A 95 -2.78 -4.66 -4.56
C GLU A 95 -2.22 -5.02 -3.18
N LYS A 96 -1.29 -4.18 -2.66
CA LYS A 96 -0.75 -4.33 -1.31
C LYS A 96 -1.49 -3.43 -0.34
N VAL A 97 -1.84 -3.96 0.81
CA VAL A 97 -2.48 -3.22 1.89
C VAL A 97 -1.52 -2.17 2.44
N LEU A 98 -1.95 -0.93 2.43
CA LEU A 98 -1.23 0.20 3.02
C LEU A 98 -1.72 0.49 4.44
N VAL A 99 -3.04 0.44 4.62
CA VAL A 99 -3.72 0.70 5.88
C VAL A 99 -4.91 -0.25 5.99
N CYS A 100 -5.12 -0.82 7.16
CA CYS A 100 -6.32 -1.53 7.55
C CYS A 100 -6.94 -0.79 8.75
N THR A 101 -8.19 -0.37 8.62
CA THR A 101 -8.89 0.46 9.59
C THR A 101 -10.17 -0.23 10.06
N PRO A 102 -10.31 -0.55 11.36
CA PRO A 102 -11.61 -0.93 11.91
C PRO A 102 -12.50 0.31 12.02
N LEU A 103 -13.76 0.20 11.58
CA LEU A 103 -14.71 1.32 11.61
C LEU A 103 -15.65 1.27 12.82
N ASN A 104 -15.76 0.12 13.51
CA ASN A 104 -16.56 -0.05 14.71
C ASN A 104 -15.84 -0.94 15.73
N GLU A 105 -16.42 -1.10 16.93
CA GLU A 105 -15.82 -1.87 18.03
C GLU A 105 -15.68 -3.37 17.68
N ASP A 106 -16.69 -3.94 17.01
CA ASP A 106 -16.63 -5.35 16.59
C ASP A 106 -15.48 -5.58 15.60
N ALA A 107 -15.22 -4.62 14.69
CA ALA A 107 -14.08 -4.68 13.78
C ALA A 107 -12.73 -4.60 14.52
N LYS A 108 -12.66 -3.84 15.63
CA LYS A 108 -11.46 -3.84 16.48
C LYS A 108 -11.21 -5.20 17.12
N ALA A 109 -12.27 -5.86 17.59
CA ALA A 109 -12.18 -7.21 18.15
C ALA A 109 -11.69 -8.22 17.08
N ILE A 110 -12.22 -8.15 15.87
CA ILE A 110 -11.78 -9.02 14.74
C ILE A 110 -10.32 -8.80 14.40
N LEU A 111 -9.84 -7.55 14.40
CA LEU A 111 -8.46 -7.21 14.04
C LEU A 111 -7.46 -7.34 15.20
N ALA A 112 -7.93 -7.59 16.43
CA ALA A 112 -7.06 -7.68 17.60
C ALA A 112 -5.95 -8.73 17.43
N ASP A 113 -6.30 -9.93 16.92
CA ASP A 113 -5.37 -11.04 16.65
C ASP A 113 -4.45 -10.78 15.43
N MET A 114 -4.67 -9.67 14.71
CA MET A 114 -3.91 -9.24 13.53
C MET A 114 -3.18 -7.91 13.79
N GLY A 115 -2.69 -7.72 15.02
CA GLY A 115 -1.99 -6.50 15.43
C GLY A 115 -2.83 -5.23 15.24
N ASN A 116 -4.14 -5.29 15.43
CA ASN A 116 -5.11 -4.24 15.09
C ASN A 116 -5.02 -3.80 13.61
N GLY A 117 -4.74 -4.75 12.71
CA GLY A 117 -4.58 -4.52 11.29
C GLY A 117 -3.14 -4.18 10.85
N ALA A 118 -2.21 -4.01 11.78
CA ALA A 118 -0.81 -3.71 11.46
C ALA A 118 -0.11 -4.87 10.74
N ASP A 119 -0.42 -6.12 11.11
CA ASP A 119 0.18 -7.33 10.51
C ASP A 119 -0.27 -7.54 9.06
N LEU A 120 -1.38 -6.92 8.66
CA LEU A 120 -1.87 -6.95 7.28
C LEU A 120 -1.17 -5.94 6.38
N LYS A 121 -0.42 -4.99 6.94
CA LYS A 121 0.30 -3.98 6.16
C LYS A 121 1.39 -4.62 5.29
N GLY A 122 1.34 -4.32 3.99
CA GLY A 122 2.26 -4.87 2.99
C GLY A 122 1.86 -6.24 2.45
N ALA A 123 0.88 -6.91 3.07
CA ALA A 123 0.30 -8.14 2.54
C ALA A 123 -0.44 -7.87 1.21
N LYS A 124 -0.62 -8.90 0.39
CA LYS A 124 -1.53 -8.83 -0.75
C LYS A 124 -2.98 -8.74 -0.27
N LEU A 125 -3.81 -8.05 -1.04
CA LEU A 125 -5.20 -7.79 -0.68
C LEU A 125 -6.01 -9.08 -0.52
N ASP A 126 -5.85 -10.05 -1.41
CA ASP A 126 -6.49 -11.37 -1.35
C ASP A 126 -6.15 -12.12 -0.05
N VAL A 127 -4.88 -12.09 0.35
CA VAL A 127 -4.40 -12.70 1.61
C VAL A 127 -5.00 -12.00 2.83
N ALA A 128 -5.04 -10.66 2.81
CA ALA A 128 -5.61 -9.88 3.91
C ALA A 128 -7.12 -10.13 4.05
N VAL A 129 -7.85 -10.13 2.94
CA VAL A 129 -9.30 -10.42 2.93
C VAL A 129 -9.58 -11.85 3.39
N ASN A 130 -8.80 -12.83 2.92
CA ASN A 130 -8.93 -14.22 3.40
C ASN A 130 -8.77 -14.32 4.92
N ALA A 131 -7.74 -13.67 5.50
CA ALA A 131 -7.50 -13.66 6.93
C ALA A 131 -8.65 -13.00 7.71
N ILE A 132 -9.14 -11.85 7.23
CA ILE A 132 -10.25 -11.12 7.86
C ILE A 132 -11.54 -11.95 7.81
N VAL A 133 -11.91 -12.46 6.63
CA VAL A 133 -13.14 -13.26 6.48
C VAL A 133 -13.07 -14.56 7.28
N GLY A 134 -11.91 -15.22 7.30
CA GLY A 134 -11.68 -16.37 8.16
C GLY A 134 -11.84 -16.04 9.65
N SER A 135 -11.45 -14.83 10.08
CA SER A 135 -11.70 -14.37 11.46
C SER A 135 -13.18 -14.06 11.71
N LEU A 136 -13.88 -13.47 10.74
CA LEU A 136 -15.33 -13.23 10.81
C LEU A 136 -16.11 -14.53 10.97
N VAL A 137 -15.76 -15.56 10.21
CA VAL A 137 -16.38 -16.89 10.35
C VAL A 137 -16.09 -17.50 11.72
N ARG A 138 -14.82 -17.52 12.16
CA ARG A 138 -14.45 -18.08 13.47
C ARG A 138 -15.14 -17.41 14.64
N ASN A 139 -15.47 -16.13 14.52
CA ASN A 139 -16.17 -15.37 15.56
C ASN A 139 -17.70 -15.34 15.39
N GLY A 140 -18.24 -16.12 14.44
CA GLY A 140 -19.69 -16.32 14.29
C GLY A 140 -20.44 -15.18 13.60
N TYR A 141 -19.74 -14.28 12.89
CA TYR A 141 -20.39 -13.17 12.18
C TYR A 141 -21.00 -13.58 10.83
N LEU A 142 -20.65 -14.76 10.31
CA LEU A 142 -21.02 -15.24 8.97
C LEU A 142 -21.62 -16.67 8.98
N ASP A 143 -22.14 -17.14 10.09
CA ASP A 143 -22.63 -18.50 10.26
C ASP A 143 -24.15 -18.67 10.11
N SER A 144 -24.90 -17.59 9.95
CA SER A 144 -26.35 -17.61 9.74
C SER A 144 -26.75 -17.35 8.29
N ILE A 145 -27.89 -17.93 7.86
CA ILE A 145 -28.44 -17.72 6.49
C ILE A 145 -28.84 -16.26 6.26
N SER A 146 -29.14 -15.53 7.33
CA SER A 146 -29.47 -14.12 7.28
C SER A 146 -28.24 -13.19 7.35
N SER A 147 -27.03 -13.74 7.51
CA SER A 147 -25.82 -12.92 7.47
C SER A 147 -25.52 -12.46 6.05
N ALA A 148 -25.07 -11.22 5.90
CA ALA A 148 -24.61 -10.67 4.62
C ALA A 148 -23.24 -10.03 4.79
N ILE A 149 -22.34 -10.26 3.83
CA ILE A 149 -21.09 -9.54 3.68
C ILE A 149 -21.16 -8.68 2.43
N MET A 150 -20.94 -7.38 2.59
CA MET A 150 -20.84 -6.48 1.45
C MET A 150 -19.39 -6.12 1.18
N ILE A 151 -18.95 -6.36 -0.05
CA ILE A 151 -17.63 -6.01 -0.55
C ILE A 151 -17.80 -4.78 -1.45
N SER A 152 -17.24 -3.66 -1.05
CA SER A 152 -17.25 -2.44 -1.86
C SER A 152 -15.85 -2.10 -2.30
N VAL A 153 -15.66 -1.85 -3.59
CA VAL A 153 -14.38 -1.45 -4.17
C VAL A 153 -14.51 -0.06 -4.76
N GLU A 154 -13.82 0.89 -4.17
CA GLU A 154 -13.75 2.27 -4.66
C GLU A 154 -12.40 2.51 -5.34
N ASP A 155 -12.45 2.94 -6.60
CA ASP A 155 -11.28 3.23 -7.42
C ASP A 155 -11.60 4.31 -8.48
N LYS A 156 -10.58 5.06 -8.90
CA LYS A 156 -10.67 5.99 -10.03
C LYS A 156 -10.71 5.26 -11.38
N ASP A 157 -10.17 4.06 -11.43
CA ASP A 157 -10.12 3.18 -12.60
C ASP A 157 -11.20 2.10 -12.47
N ALA A 158 -12.29 2.27 -13.21
CA ALA A 158 -13.44 1.37 -13.18
C ALA A 158 -13.06 -0.09 -13.54
N ALA A 159 -12.18 -0.27 -14.52
CA ALA A 159 -11.75 -1.62 -14.94
C ALA A 159 -10.98 -2.33 -13.83
N ARG A 160 -10.14 -1.58 -13.07
CA ARG A 160 -9.44 -2.12 -11.91
C ARG A 160 -10.40 -2.41 -10.77
N ALA A 161 -11.37 -1.52 -10.50
CA ALA A 161 -12.40 -1.74 -9.49
C ALA A 161 -13.17 -3.05 -9.74
N GLU A 162 -13.62 -3.25 -10.97
CA GLU A 162 -14.34 -4.48 -11.37
C GLU A 162 -13.46 -5.74 -11.28
N LYS A 163 -12.18 -5.63 -11.68
CA LYS A 163 -11.24 -6.75 -11.54
C LYS A 163 -11.09 -7.14 -10.08
N LEU A 164 -10.78 -6.18 -9.21
CA LEU A 164 -10.62 -6.40 -7.78
C LEU A 164 -11.90 -6.95 -7.15
N GLN A 165 -13.07 -6.41 -7.51
CA GLN A 165 -14.35 -6.90 -7.03
C GLN A 165 -14.52 -8.39 -7.34
N ARG A 166 -14.29 -8.83 -8.59
CA ARG A 166 -14.40 -10.25 -8.97
C ARG A 166 -13.43 -11.15 -8.21
N GLU A 167 -12.18 -10.71 -8.06
CA GLU A 167 -11.14 -11.46 -7.33
C GLU A 167 -11.49 -11.60 -5.85
N LEU A 168 -11.94 -10.51 -5.21
CA LEU A 168 -12.34 -10.53 -3.82
C LEU A 168 -13.60 -11.35 -3.58
N THR A 169 -14.59 -11.26 -4.46
CA THR A 169 -15.78 -12.11 -4.40
C THR A 169 -15.39 -13.58 -4.42
N SER A 170 -14.54 -13.99 -5.37
CA SER A 170 -14.04 -15.37 -5.44
C SER A 170 -13.27 -15.80 -4.18
N THR A 171 -12.48 -14.90 -3.61
CA THR A 171 -11.73 -15.15 -2.36
C THR A 171 -12.70 -15.39 -1.20
N VAL A 172 -13.69 -14.51 -1.04
CA VAL A 172 -14.70 -14.60 0.03
C VAL A 172 -15.54 -15.87 -0.12
N ASP A 173 -16.04 -16.14 -1.33
CA ASP A 173 -16.80 -17.35 -1.63
C ASP A 173 -16.01 -18.61 -1.30
N GLY A 174 -14.71 -18.64 -1.62
CA GLY A 174 -13.82 -19.74 -1.28
C GLY A 174 -13.70 -19.98 0.23
N VAL A 175 -13.59 -18.92 1.03
CA VAL A 175 -13.54 -19.02 2.49
C VAL A 175 -14.87 -19.52 3.05
N LEU A 176 -16.00 -18.95 2.59
CA LEU A 176 -17.33 -19.36 3.02
C LEU A 176 -17.61 -20.82 2.72
N GLN A 177 -17.28 -21.29 1.52
CA GLN A 177 -17.42 -22.70 1.13
C GLN A 177 -16.57 -23.64 1.98
N THR A 178 -15.29 -23.26 2.21
CA THR A 178 -14.38 -24.09 3.01
C THR A 178 -14.80 -24.19 4.47
N SER A 179 -15.43 -23.14 4.98
CA SER A 179 -15.88 -23.03 6.37
C SER A 179 -17.33 -23.50 6.58
N GLU A 180 -18.03 -23.91 5.51
CA GLU A 180 -19.48 -24.23 5.52
C GLU A 180 -20.35 -23.07 6.00
N ALA A 181 -19.83 -21.85 5.97
CA ALA A 181 -20.53 -20.64 6.38
C ALA A 181 -21.61 -20.25 5.35
N LYS A 182 -22.74 -19.75 5.84
CA LYS A 182 -23.90 -19.43 5.00
C LYS A 182 -24.20 -17.92 5.09
N ALA A 183 -23.50 -17.14 4.30
CA ALA A 183 -23.74 -15.70 4.21
C ALA A 183 -23.99 -15.28 2.76
N ALA A 184 -24.83 -14.26 2.56
CA ALA A 184 -25.00 -13.65 1.26
C ALA A 184 -23.82 -12.73 0.96
N VAL A 185 -23.22 -12.84 -0.23
CA VAL A 185 -22.15 -11.94 -0.67
C VAL A 185 -22.76 -10.87 -1.57
N LEU A 186 -22.71 -9.62 -1.11
CA LEU A 186 -23.10 -8.43 -1.86
C LEU A 186 -21.85 -7.74 -2.37
N THR A 187 -21.89 -7.25 -3.59
CA THR A 187 -20.72 -6.59 -4.18
C THR A 187 -21.10 -5.31 -4.90
N GLN A 188 -20.24 -4.30 -4.81
CA GLN A 188 -20.40 -3.06 -5.57
C GLN A 188 -19.05 -2.45 -5.93
N THR A 189 -19.01 -1.75 -7.06
CA THR A 189 -17.89 -0.88 -7.45
C THR A 189 -18.34 0.57 -7.35
N LEU A 190 -17.44 1.42 -6.85
CA LEU A 190 -17.73 2.83 -6.60
C LEU A 190 -16.64 3.70 -7.23
N THR A 191 -17.07 4.82 -7.79
CA THR A 191 -16.16 5.92 -8.14
C THR A 191 -15.89 6.77 -6.90
N GLN A 192 -14.74 7.43 -6.83
CA GLN A 192 -14.44 8.34 -5.73
C GLN A 192 -15.43 9.51 -5.70
N ASP A 193 -15.99 9.77 -4.54
CA ASP A 193 -16.95 10.84 -4.28
C ASP A 193 -16.68 11.45 -2.90
N ALA A 194 -16.25 12.72 -2.90
CA ALA A 194 -15.89 13.42 -1.67
C ALA A 194 -17.08 13.65 -0.72
N GLY A 195 -18.30 13.81 -1.26
CA GLY A 195 -19.51 13.96 -0.46
C GLY A 195 -19.83 12.66 0.29
N ARG A 196 -19.77 11.52 -0.42
CA ARG A 196 -19.98 10.20 0.17
C ARG A 196 -18.89 9.87 1.20
N GLU A 197 -17.62 10.17 0.91
CA GLU A 197 -16.53 10.00 1.86
C GLU A 197 -16.73 10.85 3.12
N GLN A 198 -17.27 12.06 3.00
CA GLN A 198 -17.58 12.90 4.15
C GLN A 198 -18.72 12.31 4.98
N GLN A 199 -19.83 11.91 4.35
CA GLN A 199 -20.95 11.26 5.02
C GLN A 199 -20.50 9.99 5.77
N ALA A 200 -19.64 9.18 5.14
CA ALA A 200 -19.08 7.98 5.74
C ALA A 200 -18.28 8.30 7.02
N ARG A 201 -17.40 9.31 6.96
CA ARG A 201 -16.60 9.75 8.11
C ARG A 201 -17.47 10.29 9.25
N GLU A 202 -18.45 11.13 8.93
CA GLU A 202 -19.33 11.74 9.94
C GLU A 202 -20.16 10.70 10.69
N ASN A 203 -20.51 9.58 10.04
CA ASN A 203 -21.31 8.51 10.61
C ASN A 203 -20.50 7.27 11.06
N ASN A 204 -19.18 7.31 10.97
CA ASN A 204 -18.28 6.18 11.30
C ASN A 204 -18.65 4.87 10.58
N ILE A 205 -19.02 4.98 9.31
CA ILE A 205 -19.32 3.85 8.41
C ILE A 205 -18.37 3.84 7.22
N SER A 206 -18.35 2.75 6.46
CA SER A 206 -17.59 2.66 5.22
C SER A 206 -18.21 3.51 4.10
N THR A 207 -17.40 3.88 3.10
CA THR A 207 -17.91 4.51 1.87
C THR A 207 -18.88 3.59 1.12
N GLY A 208 -18.66 2.27 1.22
CA GLY A 208 -19.56 1.26 0.68
C GLY A 208 -20.93 1.28 1.33
N LYS A 209 -20.96 1.27 2.66
CA LYS A 209 -22.22 1.36 3.41
C LYS A 209 -22.94 2.69 3.18
N ALA A 210 -22.18 3.80 3.10
CA ALA A 210 -22.76 5.12 2.76
C ALA A 210 -23.41 5.12 1.36
N ALA A 211 -22.83 4.42 0.38
CA ALA A 211 -23.43 4.27 -0.93
C ALA A 211 -24.74 3.48 -0.88
N LEU A 212 -24.81 2.41 -0.10
CA LEU A 212 -26.03 1.62 0.09
C LEU A 212 -27.11 2.45 0.80
N VAL A 213 -26.75 3.23 1.82
CA VAL A 213 -27.69 4.17 2.48
C VAL A 213 -28.22 5.21 1.48
N ASN A 214 -27.36 5.80 0.67
CA ASN A 214 -27.78 6.75 -0.36
C ASN A 214 -28.68 6.09 -1.42
N HIS A 215 -28.47 4.83 -1.74
CA HIS A 215 -29.36 4.08 -2.63
C HIS A 215 -30.76 3.92 -2.01
N VAL A 216 -30.87 3.57 -0.73
CA VAL A 216 -32.15 3.50 -0.01
C VAL A 216 -32.84 4.86 0.04
N LEU A 217 -32.09 5.95 0.30
CA LEU A 217 -32.63 7.31 0.28
C LEU A 217 -33.13 7.75 -1.10
N ALA A 218 -32.49 7.27 -2.18
CA ALA A 218 -32.95 7.54 -3.55
C ALA A 218 -34.29 6.86 -3.84
N LEU A 219 -34.59 5.73 -3.19
CA LEU A 219 -35.90 5.06 -3.27
C LEU A 219 -36.96 5.78 -2.43
N ASN A 220 -36.57 6.31 -1.27
CA ASN A 220 -37.47 7.06 -0.39
C ASN A 220 -36.75 8.19 0.35
N SER A 221 -36.90 9.42 -0.13
CA SER A 221 -36.28 10.62 0.44
C SER A 221 -36.89 11.08 1.78
N ALA A 222 -37.98 10.46 2.27
CA ALA A 222 -38.53 10.76 3.58
C ALA A 222 -37.70 10.10 4.73
N LEU A 223 -36.85 9.12 4.41
CA LEU A 223 -35.96 8.47 5.36
C LEU A 223 -34.79 9.39 5.71
N LYS A 224 -34.15 9.15 6.86
CA LYS A 224 -32.99 9.94 7.33
C LYS A 224 -31.70 9.15 7.20
N PHE A 225 -30.64 9.78 6.72
CA PHE A 225 -29.33 9.16 6.56
C PHE A 225 -28.80 8.59 7.87
N ASP A 226 -28.82 9.40 8.95
CA ASP A 226 -28.25 9.02 10.26
C ASP A 226 -28.94 7.80 10.89
N ALA A 227 -30.28 7.66 10.67
CA ALA A 227 -31.01 6.48 11.13
C ALA A 227 -30.65 5.24 10.29
N LEU A 228 -30.57 5.39 8.96
CA LEU A 228 -30.18 4.30 8.05
C LEU A 228 -28.71 3.85 8.26
N ALA A 229 -27.82 4.79 8.55
CA ALA A 229 -26.40 4.50 8.80
C ALA A 229 -26.15 3.54 9.97
N LYS A 230 -27.08 3.46 10.91
CA LYS A 230 -27.01 2.57 12.07
C LYS A 230 -27.51 1.14 11.78
N LEU A 231 -28.26 0.96 10.70
CA LEU A 231 -28.75 -0.35 10.28
C LEU A 231 -27.61 -1.25 9.79
N SER A 232 -27.80 -2.56 9.90
CA SER A 232 -26.90 -3.55 9.30
C SER A 232 -26.99 -3.53 7.76
N VAL A 233 -26.00 -4.13 7.08
CA VAL A 233 -26.03 -4.29 5.62
C VAL A 233 -27.23 -5.14 5.19
N GLU A 234 -27.59 -6.18 5.94
CA GLU A 234 -28.74 -7.02 5.72
C GLU A 234 -30.04 -6.19 5.76
N GLU A 235 -30.23 -5.41 6.83
CA GLU A 235 -31.41 -4.56 7.00
C GLU A 235 -31.55 -3.50 5.90
N LEU A 236 -30.43 -2.90 5.49
CA LEU A 236 -30.41 -1.95 4.37
C LEU A 236 -30.73 -2.62 3.03
N LYS A 237 -30.25 -3.85 2.82
CA LYS A 237 -30.59 -4.66 1.65
C LYS A 237 -32.08 -4.97 1.61
N ASP A 238 -32.64 -5.44 2.72
CA ASP A 238 -34.07 -5.75 2.82
C ASP A 238 -34.93 -4.51 2.56
N LEU A 239 -34.52 -3.34 3.08
CA LEU A 239 -35.18 -2.06 2.77
C LEU A 239 -35.12 -1.72 1.29
N ALA A 240 -33.96 -1.89 0.65
CA ALA A 240 -33.81 -1.60 -0.77
C ALA A 240 -34.67 -2.54 -1.63
N GLU A 241 -34.70 -3.84 -1.31
CA GLU A 241 -35.51 -4.85 -2.01
C GLU A 241 -37.01 -4.61 -1.82
N ALA A 242 -37.43 -4.14 -0.66
CA ALA A 242 -38.80 -3.75 -0.40
C ALA A 242 -39.22 -2.41 -1.04
N GLY A 243 -38.30 -1.75 -1.78
CA GLY A 243 -38.57 -0.43 -2.39
C GLY A 243 -38.56 0.72 -1.39
N ALA A 244 -37.89 0.57 -0.25
CA ALA A 244 -37.76 1.53 0.83
C ALA A 244 -39.13 2.18 1.23
N PRO A 245 -40.09 1.40 1.76
CA PRO A 245 -41.38 1.92 2.16
C PRO A 245 -41.24 3.01 3.23
N ALA A 246 -42.22 3.90 3.34
CA ALA A 246 -42.24 5.00 4.32
C ALA A 246 -42.10 4.50 5.78
N MET A 247 -42.56 3.27 6.04
CA MET A 247 -42.31 2.52 7.26
C MET A 247 -41.57 1.24 6.88
N PRO A 248 -40.32 1.00 7.36
CA PRO A 248 -39.58 -0.24 7.13
C PRO A 248 -40.37 -1.45 7.64
N ILE A 249 -40.18 -2.62 7.03
CA ILE A 249 -40.88 -3.87 7.36
C ILE A 249 -39.89 -4.84 8.03
N GLY A 250 -40.38 -5.70 8.93
CA GLY A 250 -39.58 -6.74 9.56
C GLY A 250 -38.57 -6.24 10.60
N LYS A 251 -37.40 -6.87 10.69
CA LYS A 251 -36.33 -6.49 11.63
C LYS A 251 -35.84 -5.06 11.40
N ALA A 252 -35.74 -4.66 10.14
CA ALA A 252 -35.32 -3.30 9.75
C ALA A 252 -36.34 -2.25 10.25
N ALA A 253 -37.63 -2.58 10.32
CA ALA A 253 -38.65 -1.69 10.88
C ALA A 253 -38.42 -1.40 12.36
N ALA A 254 -38.12 -2.43 13.14
CA ALA A 254 -37.89 -2.28 14.57
C ALA A 254 -36.59 -1.50 14.86
N ALA A 255 -35.50 -1.81 14.14
CA ALA A 255 -34.22 -1.11 14.26
C ALA A 255 -34.33 0.36 13.85
N TYR A 256 -34.97 0.63 12.70
CA TYR A 256 -35.18 1.99 12.19
C TYR A 256 -36.08 2.82 13.13
N ALA A 257 -37.18 2.23 13.65
CA ALA A 257 -38.07 2.90 14.59
C ALA A 257 -37.36 3.22 15.91
N ALA A 258 -36.58 2.30 16.46
CA ALA A 258 -35.80 2.53 17.67
C ALA A 258 -34.87 3.73 17.54
N GLU A 259 -34.24 3.91 16.36
CA GLU A 259 -33.30 5.02 16.10
C GLU A 259 -34.01 6.35 15.76
N GLN A 260 -35.24 6.32 15.24
CA GLN A 260 -35.99 7.54 14.93
C GLN A 260 -36.61 8.21 16.18
N TYR A 261 -36.89 7.43 17.22
CA TYR A 261 -37.60 7.88 18.44
C TYR A 261 -36.73 7.88 19.69
N ALA A 262 -35.42 7.54 19.56
CA ALA A 262 -34.42 7.66 20.61
C ALA A 262 -33.79 9.06 20.64
#